data_1fd68df0ddd69e04d16a454aaa1950c3
#
_entry.id   1fd68df0ddd69e04d16a454aaa1950c3
#
_cell.length_a   1.000
_cell.length_b   1.000
_cell.length_c   1.000
_cell.angle_alpha   90.00
_cell.angle_beta   90.00
_cell.angle_gamma   90.00
#
_symmetry.space_group_name_H-M   'P 1'
#
loop_
_entity.id
_entity.type
_entity.pdbx_description
1 polymer ?
#
loop_
_entity_poly.entity_id
_entity_poly.type
_entity_poly.pdbx_seq_one_letter_code
_entity_poly.pdbx_strand_id
1 'polypeptide(L)'
;MAKIIVSGLVNVETTLKVRKFPIDYYPIDYPFFGIKSSVSGVAYNIVNALNRLGDDVTLTSFIGNDFEGDFIINELKNNNIVCDFIKKELKETPTSIVLYDDEGKRQIYCDLKDIQEKKYDVEDIASDKDIVVLCNINFNRGNLGNIKNKVIATDVHVLSDIYDEYNKDFMKHSNILFLSDEAINIRYEDFIMSIENEYHNDIIVLGMGKNGSLMYVKEEDKFYHVPAVDVGQIVNTVGAGDALFSGFIHYYAKGVNPLESLKKATLVASYKICYNGGSVGHPTENIIEGLYNKYY
;
A
#
# COMPACT_ATOMS: atom_id res chain seq x y z
N MET A 1 -11.67 -0.51 17.56
CA MET A 1 -11.74 -1.00 16.17
C MET A 1 -12.03 0.21 15.33
N ALA A 2 -11.10 0.62 14.49
CA ALA A 2 -11.32 1.74 13.59
C ALA A 2 -12.11 1.26 12.36
N LYS A 3 -12.91 2.17 11.77
CA LYS A 3 -13.65 1.92 10.54
C LYS A 3 -12.93 2.58 9.38
N ILE A 4 -12.39 1.79 8.48
CA ILE A 4 -11.54 2.28 7.39
C ILE A 4 -12.11 1.81 6.05
N ILE A 5 -12.23 2.71 5.08
CA ILE A 5 -12.48 2.33 3.69
C ILE A 5 -11.16 2.39 2.92
N VAL A 6 -10.92 1.39 2.09
CA VAL A 6 -9.80 1.31 1.16
C VAL A 6 -10.35 1.17 -0.25
N SER A 7 -10.06 2.13 -1.10
CA SER A 7 -10.46 2.14 -2.52
C SER A 7 -9.22 2.03 -3.40
N GLY A 8 -9.13 0.97 -4.21
CA GLY A 8 -7.95 0.78 -5.06
C GLY A 8 -7.90 -0.56 -5.81
N LEU A 9 -6.75 -0.82 -6.43
CA LEU A 9 -6.52 -1.99 -7.25
C LEU A 9 -6.49 -3.28 -6.44
N VAL A 10 -7.25 -4.27 -6.93
CA VAL A 10 -7.09 -5.69 -6.61
C VAL A 10 -6.84 -6.43 -7.92
N ASN A 11 -5.85 -7.31 -7.96
CA ASN A 11 -5.49 -8.06 -9.15
C ASN A 11 -5.02 -9.48 -8.81
N VAL A 12 -4.83 -10.30 -9.83
CA VAL A 12 -4.08 -11.56 -9.70
C VAL A 12 -2.65 -11.32 -10.14
N GLU A 13 -1.71 -11.57 -9.24
CA GLU A 13 -0.28 -11.46 -9.49
C GLU A 13 0.36 -12.84 -9.67
N THR A 14 1.07 -13.01 -10.77
CA THR A 14 1.90 -14.21 -11.00
C THR A 14 3.37 -13.82 -10.87
N THR A 15 4.05 -14.39 -9.88
CA THR A 15 5.50 -14.25 -9.74
C THR A 15 6.22 -15.35 -10.51
N LEU A 16 7.28 -14.98 -11.24
CA LEU A 16 8.15 -15.91 -11.97
C LEU A 16 9.61 -15.67 -11.57
N LYS A 17 10.22 -16.70 -10.97
CA LYS A 17 11.66 -16.69 -10.71
C LYS A 17 12.42 -16.88 -12.02
N VAL A 18 13.23 -15.89 -12.40
CA VAL A 18 14.14 -15.95 -13.55
C VAL A 18 15.57 -16.22 -13.08
N ARG A 19 16.44 -16.69 -13.97
CA ARG A 19 17.83 -17.00 -13.62
C ARG A 19 18.65 -15.78 -13.29
N LYS A 20 18.45 -14.69 -14.05
CA LYS A 20 19.16 -13.39 -13.93
C LYS A 20 18.51 -12.32 -14.80
N PHE A 21 18.90 -11.08 -14.59
CA PHE A 21 18.66 -9.98 -15.52
C PHE A 21 19.99 -9.49 -16.14
N PRO A 22 20.01 -9.15 -17.47
CA PRO A 22 18.91 -9.28 -18.43
C PRO A 22 18.57 -10.76 -18.68
N ILE A 23 17.32 -11.04 -19.07
CA ILE A 23 16.84 -12.39 -19.32
C ILE A 23 17.40 -12.90 -20.63
N ASP A 24 18.10 -14.05 -20.60
CA ASP A 24 18.54 -14.75 -21.79
C ASP A 24 17.35 -15.50 -22.43
N TYR A 25 17.35 -15.61 -23.76
CA TYR A 25 16.33 -16.35 -24.47
C TYR A 25 16.52 -17.86 -24.31
N TYR A 26 15.50 -18.54 -23.80
CA TYR A 26 15.37 -20.00 -23.80
C TYR A 26 14.00 -20.36 -24.37
N PRO A 27 13.89 -21.26 -25.38
CA PRO A 27 12.58 -21.68 -25.90
C PRO A 27 11.67 -22.26 -24.81
N ILE A 28 12.24 -22.97 -23.85
CA ILE A 28 11.55 -23.56 -22.69
C ILE A 28 12.53 -23.45 -21.50
N ASP A 29 12.05 -22.95 -20.37
CA ASP A 29 12.74 -22.97 -19.09
C ASP A 29 11.88 -23.65 -18.03
N TYR A 30 12.50 -24.27 -17.02
CA TYR A 30 11.84 -25.03 -15.97
C TYR A 30 12.17 -24.45 -14.59
N PRO A 31 11.54 -23.35 -14.17
CA PRO A 31 11.73 -22.79 -12.84
C PRO A 31 10.91 -23.57 -11.81
N PHE A 32 11.40 -24.76 -11.39
CA PHE A 32 10.71 -25.62 -10.45
C PHE A 32 10.37 -24.84 -9.16
N PHE A 33 9.07 -24.83 -8.79
CA PHE A 33 8.52 -24.04 -7.69
C PHE A 33 8.73 -22.52 -7.81
N GLY A 34 9.19 -22.02 -8.97
CA GLY A 34 9.46 -20.63 -9.24
C GLY A 34 8.28 -19.84 -9.82
N ILE A 35 7.12 -20.49 -10.05
CA ILE A 35 5.90 -19.83 -10.55
C ILE A 35 4.83 -19.94 -9.46
N LYS A 36 4.26 -18.78 -9.07
CA LYS A 36 3.17 -18.73 -8.09
C LYS A 36 2.19 -17.63 -8.49
N SER A 37 0.88 -17.94 -8.40
CA SER A 37 -0.17 -16.93 -8.54
C SER A 37 -0.86 -16.70 -7.21
N SER A 38 -1.16 -15.45 -6.90
CA SER A 38 -1.84 -15.02 -5.68
C SER A 38 -2.68 -13.78 -5.94
N VAL A 39 -3.66 -13.53 -5.09
CA VAL A 39 -4.33 -12.23 -5.06
C VAL A 39 -3.36 -11.18 -4.52
N SER A 40 -3.31 -10.05 -5.17
CA SER A 40 -2.41 -8.92 -4.90
C SER A 40 -3.09 -7.60 -5.25
N GLY A 41 -2.31 -6.54 -5.33
CA GLY A 41 -2.72 -5.17 -5.56
C GLY A 41 -2.66 -4.34 -4.29
N VAL A 42 -2.34 -3.06 -4.44
CA VAL A 42 -2.09 -2.15 -3.31
C VAL A 42 -3.26 -2.16 -2.33
N ALA A 43 -4.52 -2.07 -2.82
CA ALA A 43 -5.69 -2.08 -1.95
C ALA A 43 -5.85 -3.42 -1.21
N TYR A 44 -5.59 -4.54 -1.87
CA TYR A 44 -5.66 -5.85 -1.21
C TYR A 44 -4.60 -6.00 -0.12
N ASN A 45 -3.36 -5.56 -0.38
CA ASN A 45 -2.28 -5.61 0.61
C ASN A 45 -2.63 -4.78 1.85
N ILE A 46 -3.15 -3.55 1.65
CA ILE A 46 -3.57 -2.65 2.71
C ILE A 46 -4.73 -3.26 3.52
N VAL A 47 -5.78 -3.73 2.84
CA VAL A 47 -6.96 -4.32 3.51
C VAL A 47 -6.58 -5.55 4.32
N ASN A 48 -5.73 -6.42 3.77
CA ASN A 48 -5.28 -7.63 4.47
C ASN A 48 -4.46 -7.29 5.72
N ALA A 49 -3.59 -6.27 5.64
CA ALA A 49 -2.83 -5.78 6.79
C ALA A 49 -3.75 -5.18 7.87
N LEU A 50 -4.66 -4.28 7.51
CA LEU A 50 -5.60 -3.64 8.43
C LEU A 50 -6.55 -4.65 9.07
N ASN A 51 -7.13 -5.56 8.29
CA ASN A 51 -7.98 -6.64 8.79
C ASN A 51 -7.22 -7.53 9.79
N ARG A 52 -5.95 -7.85 9.51
CA ARG A 52 -5.10 -8.64 10.40
C ARG A 52 -4.74 -7.90 11.69
N LEU A 53 -4.62 -6.57 11.65
CA LEU A 53 -4.44 -5.70 12.81
C LEU A 53 -5.74 -5.53 13.62
N GLY A 54 -6.90 -5.91 13.07
CA GLY A 54 -8.19 -5.95 13.76
C GLY A 54 -9.10 -4.75 13.49
N ASP A 55 -8.93 -4.06 12.35
CA ASP A 55 -9.83 -2.98 11.94
C ASP A 55 -11.08 -3.48 11.21
N ASP A 56 -12.13 -2.67 11.22
CA ASP A 56 -13.34 -2.84 10.40
C ASP A 56 -13.08 -2.20 9.01
N VAL A 57 -12.71 -3.05 8.05
CA VAL A 57 -12.24 -2.57 6.74
C VAL A 57 -13.26 -2.83 5.66
N THR A 58 -13.61 -1.79 4.90
CA THR A 58 -14.41 -1.87 3.69
C THR A 58 -13.50 -1.71 2.47
N LEU A 59 -13.52 -2.70 1.57
CA LEU A 59 -12.77 -2.67 0.31
C LEU A 59 -13.68 -2.30 -0.87
N THR A 60 -13.27 -1.31 -1.66
CA THR A 60 -13.92 -0.98 -2.94
C THR A 60 -12.93 -1.17 -4.08
N SER A 61 -13.35 -1.89 -5.11
CA SER A 61 -12.55 -2.16 -6.31
C SER A 61 -13.43 -2.62 -7.46
N PHE A 62 -12.80 -2.83 -8.63
CA PHE A 62 -13.41 -3.43 -9.81
C PHE A 62 -12.67 -4.71 -10.20
N ILE A 63 -13.42 -5.71 -10.64
CA ILE A 63 -12.91 -6.97 -11.22
C ILE A 63 -13.74 -7.36 -12.45
N GLY A 64 -13.29 -8.33 -13.22
CA GLY A 64 -14.05 -8.99 -14.29
C GLY A 64 -15.00 -10.05 -13.76
N ASN A 65 -15.86 -10.54 -14.64
CA ASN A 65 -16.69 -11.71 -14.38
C ASN A 65 -16.03 -12.95 -15.03
N ASP A 66 -14.83 -13.31 -14.54
CA ASP A 66 -13.92 -14.31 -15.07
C ASP A 66 -13.32 -15.16 -13.92
N PHE A 67 -12.45 -16.11 -14.29
CA PHE A 67 -11.81 -17.01 -13.34
C PHE A 67 -10.96 -16.24 -12.30
N GLU A 68 -10.21 -15.24 -12.73
CA GLU A 68 -9.38 -14.41 -11.87
C GLU A 68 -10.22 -13.61 -10.88
N GLY A 69 -11.37 -13.08 -11.33
CA GLY A 69 -12.34 -12.39 -10.47
C GLY A 69 -12.95 -13.31 -9.42
N ASP A 70 -13.30 -14.54 -9.80
CA ASP A 70 -13.80 -15.54 -8.85
C ASP A 70 -12.71 -15.97 -7.86
N PHE A 71 -11.46 -16.08 -8.31
CA PHE A 71 -10.32 -16.37 -7.44
C PHE A 71 -10.14 -15.25 -6.40
N ILE A 72 -10.23 -13.97 -6.81
CA ILE A 72 -10.17 -12.82 -5.89
C ILE A 72 -11.29 -12.89 -4.85
N ILE A 73 -12.54 -13.09 -5.28
CA ILE A 73 -13.69 -13.15 -4.35
C ILE A 73 -13.54 -14.29 -3.33
N ASN A 74 -13.07 -15.46 -3.78
CA ASN A 74 -12.84 -16.59 -2.88
C ASN A 74 -11.75 -16.29 -1.86
N GLU A 75 -10.65 -15.67 -2.28
CA GLU A 75 -9.55 -15.31 -1.38
C GLU A 75 -9.97 -14.26 -0.34
N LEU A 76 -10.73 -13.22 -0.75
CA LEU A 76 -11.29 -12.23 0.17
C LEU A 76 -12.18 -12.88 1.24
N LYS A 77 -13.09 -13.80 0.82
CA LYS A 77 -13.95 -14.54 1.74
C LYS A 77 -13.16 -15.42 2.70
N ASN A 78 -12.12 -16.11 2.23
CA ASN A 78 -11.25 -16.94 3.07
C ASN A 78 -10.53 -16.13 4.14
N ASN A 79 -10.24 -14.86 3.86
CA ASN A 79 -9.64 -13.91 4.81
C ASN A 79 -10.67 -13.10 5.61
N ASN A 80 -11.97 -13.45 5.54
CA ASN A 80 -13.09 -12.74 6.19
C ASN A 80 -13.17 -11.25 5.81
N ILE A 81 -12.83 -10.90 4.58
CA ILE A 81 -12.94 -9.56 4.02
C ILE A 81 -14.27 -9.44 3.28
N VAL A 82 -15.05 -8.39 3.59
CA VAL A 82 -16.36 -8.13 2.97
C VAL A 82 -16.18 -7.80 1.49
N CYS A 83 -16.97 -8.46 0.62
CA CYS A 83 -16.88 -8.32 -0.84
C CYS A 83 -18.01 -7.50 -1.45
N ASP A 84 -18.94 -6.95 -0.65
CA ASP A 84 -20.19 -6.33 -1.13
C ASP A 84 -19.97 -5.11 -2.02
N PHE A 85 -18.80 -4.48 -1.90
CA PHE A 85 -18.41 -3.29 -2.66
C PHE A 85 -17.40 -3.59 -3.77
N ILE A 86 -17.19 -4.86 -4.12
CA ILE A 86 -16.42 -5.26 -5.30
C ILE A 86 -17.36 -5.34 -6.50
N LYS A 87 -17.12 -4.49 -7.50
CA LYS A 87 -17.96 -4.44 -8.72
C LYS A 87 -17.38 -5.32 -9.83
N LYS A 88 -18.18 -6.27 -10.33
CA LYS A 88 -17.84 -7.10 -11.49
C LYS A 88 -18.20 -6.40 -12.80
N GLU A 89 -17.52 -5.30 -13.10
CA GLU A 89 -17.86 -4.40 -14.22
C GLU A 89 -16.70 -4.22 -15.22
N LEU A 90 -15.58 -4.90 -15.04
CA LEU A 90 -14.49 -4.91 -16.02
C LEU A 90 -14.74 -5.97 -17.09
N LYS A 91 -14.16 -5.75 -18.27
CA LYS A 91 -14.14 -6.77 -19.34
C LYS A 91 -13.37 -8.02 -18.91
N GLU A 92 -12.24 -7.79 -18.25
CA GLU A 92 -11.38 -8.81 -17.66
C GLU A 92 -10.79 -8.31 -16.35
N THR A 93 -10.50 -9.21 -15.41
CA THR A 93 -9.83 -8.88 -14.16
C THR A 93 -8.37 -8.44 -14.39
N PRO A 94 -7.89 -7.37 -13.76
CA PRO A 94 -6.50 -6.96 -13.85
C PRO A 94 -5.54 -8.06 -13.38
N THR A 95 -4.41 -8.18 -14.08
CA THR A 95 -3.36 -9.15 -13.77
C THR A 95 -1.98 -8.50 -13.80
N SER A 96 -1.04 -9.08 -13.07
CA SER A 96 0.36 -8.66 -13.14
C SER A 96 1.29 -9.87 -13.18
N ILE A 97 2.47 -9.66 -13.77
CA ILE A 97 3.58 -10.62 -13.75
C ILE A 97 4.78 -9.94 -13.12
N VAL A 98 5.34 -10.56 -12.10
CA VAL A 98 6.55 -10.10 -11.42
C VAL A 98 7.67 -11.09 -11.69
N LEU A 99 8.63 -10.68 -12.49
CA LEU A 99 9.87 -11.41 -12.70
C LEU A 99 10.87 -11.03 -11.60
N TYR A 100 11.53 -12.00 -10.99
CA TYR A 100 12.55 -11.73 -9.97
C TYR A 100 13.69 -12.75 -10.04
N ASP A 101 14.89 -12.33 -9.62
CA ASP A 101 16.08 -13.19 -9.54
C ASP A 101 16.60 -13.34 -8.10
N ASP A 102 17.67 -14.13 -7.93
CA ASP A 102 18.30 -14.37 -6.63
C ASP A 102 19.09 -13.16 -6.10
N GLU A 103 19.35 -12.13 -6.93
CA GLU A 103 19.99 -10.88 -6.53
C GLU A 103 18.99 -9.85 -5.99
N GLY A 104 17.69 -10.17 -6.03
CA GLY A 104 16.60 -9.27 -5.61
C GLY A 104 16.17 -8.25 -6.66
N LYS A 105 16.70 -8.34 -7.89
CA LYS A 105 16.19 -7.55 -9.01
C LYS A 105 14.81 -8.01 -9.39
N ARG A 106 13.96 -7.06 -9.78
CA ARG A 106 12.59 -7.36 -10.22
C ARG A 106 12.19 -6.51 -11.41
N GLN A 107 11.30 -7.07 -12.23
CA GLN A 107 10.61 -6.37 -13.30
C GLN A 107 9.13 -6.72 -13.24
N ILE A 108 8.26 -5.70 -13.24
CA ILE A 108 6.82 -5.85 -13.05
C ILE A 108 6.11 -5.45 -14.34
N TYR A 109 5.21 -6.29 -14.80
CA TYR A 109 4.27 -6.00 -15.87
C TYR A 109 2.86 -5.98 -15.28
N CYS A 110 2.19 -4.83 -15.36
CA CYS A 110 0.83 -4.64 -14.89
C CYS A 110 -0.11 -4.46 -16.09
N ASP A 111 -1.05 -5.36 -16.25
CA ASP A 111 -2.16 -5.22 -17.19
C ASP A 111 -3.41 -4.81 -16.40
N LEU A 112 -3.69 -3.53 -16.43
CA LEU A 112 -4.79 -2.91 -15.67
C LEU A 112 -6.15 -3.05 -16.37
N LYS A 113 -6.19 -3.63 -17.59
CA LYS A 113 -7.41 -3.75 -18.39
C LYS A 113 -8.11 -2.39 -18.55
N ASP A 114 -9.44 -2.38 -18.51
CA ASP A 114 -10.26 -1.17 -18.63
C ASP A 114 -10.55 -0.47 -17.28
N ILE A 115 -9.84 -0.83 -16.20
CA ILE A 115 -10.07 -0.24 -14.85
C ILE A 115 -9.84 1.28 -14.83
N GLN A 116 -8.94 1.79 -15.69
CA GLN A 116 -8.63 3.21 -15.80
C GLN A 116 -9.81 4.06 -16.33
N GLU A 117 -10.74 3.40 -17.03
CA GLU A 117 -11.95 4.04 -17.58
C GLU A 117 -13.11 4.09 -16.59
N LYS A 118 -13.00 3.36 -15.47
CA LYS A 118 -14.07 3.27 -14.47
C LYS A 118 -14.08 4.48 -13.54
N LYS A 119 -15.23 4.64 -12.88
CA LYS A 119 -15.44 5.62 -11.80
C LYS A 119 -16.12 4.91 -10.64
N TYR A 120 -15.57 5.04 -9.47
CA TYR A 120 -16.17 4.51 -8.24
C TYR A 120 -16.52 5.70 -7.33
N ASP A 121 -17.78 5.88 -7.04
CA ASP A 121 -18.23 6.84 -6.03
C ASP A 121 -18.22 6.13 -4.66
N VAL A 122 -17.44 6.67 -3.72
CA VAL A 122 -17.30 6.14 -2.38
C VAL A 122 -17.86 7.08 -1.30
N GLU A 123 -18.49 8.22 -1.67
CA GLU A 123 -18.91 9.28 -0.75
C GLU A 123 -19.87 8.72 0.33
N ASP A 124 -20.92 8.01 -0.10
CA ASP A 124 -21.90 7.41 0.82
C ASP A 124 -21.25 6.35 1.73
N ILE A 125 -20.37 5.51 1.17
CA ILE A 125 -19.68 4.45 1.90
C ILE A 125 -18.69 5.04 2.91
N ALA A 126 -18.07 6.17 2.57
CA ALA A 126 -17.12 6.87 3.43
C ALA A 126 -17.78 7.61 4.61
N SER A 127 -19.10 7.81 4.57
CA SER A 127 -19.81 8.68 5.52
C SER A 127 -19.66 8.24 7.00
N ASP A 128 -19.61 6.94 7.27
CA ASP A 128 -19.46 6.34 8.61
C ASP A 128 -18.02 5.89 8.93
N LYS A 129 -17.04 6.21 8.09
CA LYS A 129 -15.64 5.79 8.25
C LYS A 129 -14.82 6.83 9.02
N ASP A 130 -13.82 6.36 9.75
CA ASP A 130 -12.86 7.20 10.46
C ASP A 130 -11.78 7.73 9.50
N ILE A 131 -11.27 6.86 8.63
CA ILE A 131 -10.26 7.20 7.60
C ILE A 131 -10.69 6.65 6.24
N VAL A 132 -10.39 7.43 5.20
CA VAL A 132 -10.58 7.08 3.79
C VAL A 132 -9.23 6.91 3.12
N VAL A 133 -8.89 5.69 2.72
CA VAL A 133 -7.70 5.39 1.93
C VAL A 133 -8.09 5.40 0.45
N LEU A 134 -7.58 6.36 -0.30
CA LEU A 134 -7.70 6.43 -1.75
C LEU A 134 -6.35 6.08 -2.39
N CYS A 135 -6.20 4.85 -2.86
CA CYS A 135 -5.02 4.51 -3.66
C CYS A 135 -4.97 5.36 -4.93
N ASN A 136 -3.76 5.66 -5.41
CA ASN A 136 -3.52 6.54 -6.56
C ASN A 136 -3.87 5.89 -7.92
N ILE A 137 -5.13 5.50 -8.08
CA ILE A 137 -5.67 4.92 -9.31
C ILE A 137 -6.79 5.79 -9.89
N ASN A 138 -6.90 5.86 -11.22
CA ASN A 138 -7.77 6.81 -11.92
C ASN A 138 -9.24 6.78 -11.47
N PHE A 139 -9.79 5.61 -11.18
CA PHE A 139 -11.21 5.54 -10.79
C PHE A 139 -11.51 6.24 -9.45
N ASN A 140 -10.49 6.54 -8.65
CA ASN A 140 -10.61 7.31 -7.41
C ASN A 140 -10.59 8.83 -7.63
N ARG A 141 -10.18 9.34 -8.82
CA ARG A 141 -10.08 10.78 -9.06
C ARG A 141 -11.38 11.54 -8.85
N GLY A 142 -12.52 10.90 -9.16
CA GLY A 142 -13.84 11.49 -8.92
C GLY A 142 -14.18 11.72 -7.44
N ASN A 143 -13.47 11.04 -6.53
CA ASN A 143 -13.67 11.18 -5.08
C ASN A 143 -12.81 12.29 -4.46
N LEU A 144 -11.72 12.68 -5.15
CA LEU A 144 -10.81 13.73 -4.69
C LEU A 144 -11.54 15.08 -4.61
N GLY A 145 -11.52 15.70 -3.44
CA GLY A 145 -12.19 16.97 -3.17
C GLY A 145 -13.71 16.87 -2.91
N ASN A 146 -14.34 15.72 -3.14
CA ASN A 146 -15.77 15.50 -2.86
C ASN A 146 -16.01 15.00 -1.44
N ILE A 147 -15.13 14.11 -0.94
CA ILE A 147 -15.20 13.58 0.42
C ILE A 147 -14.82 14.70 1.42
N LYS A 148 -15.80 15.11 2.24
CA LYS A 148 -15.61 16.23 3.19
C LYS A 148 -15.61 15.72 4.62
N ASN A 149 -14.88 16.44 5.49
CA ASN A 149 -14.82 16.16 6.93
C ASN A 149 -14.31 14.75 7.27
N LYS A 150 -13.44 14.19 6.43
CA LYS A 150 -12.77 12.91 6.64
C LYS A 150 -11.28 13.06 6.44
N VAL A 151 -10.51 12.28 7.16
CA VAL A 151 -9.07 12.14 6.92
C VAL A 151 -8.87 11.26 5.69
N ILE A 152 -8.26 11.82 4.65
CA ILE A 152 -7.91 11.10 3.42
C ILE A 152 -6.43 10.75 3.48
N ALA A 153 -6.12 9.47 3.28
CA ALA A 153 -4.76 8.95 3.22
C ALA A 153 -4.46 8.36 1.85
N THR A 154 -3.28 8.64 1.32
CA THR A 154 -2.82 8.17 0.02
C THR A 154 -1.34 7.82 0.07
N ASP A 155 -0.95 6.73 -0.60
CA ASP A 155 0.44 6.44 -0.93
C ASP A 155 0.63 6.66 -2.44
N VAL A 156 1.54 7.56 -2.81
CA VAL A 156 1.89 7.84 -4.21
C VAL A 156 3.12 7.04 -4.68
N HIS A 157 3.67 6.21 -3.81
CA HIS A 157 4.81 5.33 -4.06
C HIS A 157 6.08 6.10 -4.47
N VAL A 158 6.62 5.82 -5.64
CA VAL A 158 7.83 6.47 -6.14
C VAL A 158 7.48 7.81 -6.79
N LEU A 159 8.05 8.90 -6.28
CA LEU A 159 7.83 10.25 -6.76
C LEU A 159 9.17 10.97 -6.92
N SER A 160 9.42 11.55 -8.09
CA SER A 160 10.63 12.37 -8.36
C SER A 160 10.32 13.84 -8.59
N ASP A 161 9.07 14.16 -8.93
CA ASP A 161 8.59 15.52 -9.24
C ASP A 161 7.28 15.75 -8.49
N ILE A 162 7.24 16.81 -7.68
CA ILE A 162 6.04 17.18 -6.94
C ILE A 162 4.90 17.64 -7.85
N TYR A 163 5.20 18.05 -9.09
CA TYR A 163 4.22 18.44 -10.10
C TYR A 163 3.83 17.29 -11.05
N ASP A 164 4.17 16.04 -10.70
CA ASP A 164 3.78 14.87 -11.50
C ASP A 164 2.29 14.88 -11.83
N GLU A 165 1.98 14.95 -13.12
CA GLU A 165 0.61 15.11 -13.64
C GLU A 165 -0.35 14.00 -13.17
N TYR A 166 0.18 12.80 -12.89
CA TYR A 166 -0.63 11.68 -12.41
C TYR A 166 -0.92 11.81 -10.91
N ASN A 167 0.06 12.17 -10.09
CA ASN A 167 -0.03 12.12 -8.64
C ASN A 167 -0.43 13.45 -7.98
N LYS A 168 -0.29 14.59 -8.66
CA LYS A 168 -0.55 15.91 -8.07
C LYS A 168 -1.94 16.06 -7.45
N ASP A 169 -2.98 15.49 -8.08
CA ASP A 169 -4.34 15.58 -7.55
C ASP A 169 -4.50 14.75 -6.26
N PHE A 170 -3.86 13.58 -6.18
CA PHE A 170 -3.86 12.75 -4.99
C PHE A 170 -3.09 13.42 -3.85
N MET A 171 -1.94 14.03 -4.13
CA MET A 171 -1.18 14.81 -3.13
C MET A 171 -2.01 15.98 -2.59
N LYS A 172 -2.65 16.74 -3.49
CA LYS A 172 -3.45 17.92 -3.14
C LYS A 172 -4.62 17.62 -2.22
N HIS A 173 -5.22 16.44 -2.32
CA HIS A 173 -6.45 16.11 -1.61
C HIS A 173 -6.25 15.10 -0.48
N SER A 174 -5.02 14.72 -0.16
CA SER A 174 -4.72 13.86 0.99
C SER A 174 -4.27 14.65 2.21
N ASN A 175 -4.76 14.25 3.38
CA ASN A 175 -4.28 14.74 4.67
C ASN A 175 -2.99 14.02 5.07
N ILE A 176 -2.96 12.70 4.84
CA ILE A 176 -1.83 11.83 5.13
C ILE A 176 -1.26 11.33 3.81
N LEU A 177 -0.03 11.70 3.51
CA LEU A 177 0.66 11.35 2.28
C LEU A 177 1.86 10.45 2.57
N PHE A 178 1.93 9.31 1.87
CA PHE A 178 3.09 8.42 1.87
C PHE A 178 3.77 8.42 0.51
N LEU A 179 5.09 8.25 0.53
CA LEU A 179 5.91 8.09 -0.67
C LEU A 179 7.22 7.35 -0.35
N SER A 180 7.97 6.94 -1.39
CA SER A 180 9.25 6.25 -1.31
C SER A 180 10.40 7.15 -1.76
N ASP A 181 11.59 6.97 -1.18
CA ASP A 181 12.81 7.73 -1.51
C ASP A 181 13.50 7.31 -2.81
N GLU A 182 13.02 6.24 -3.47
CA GLU A 182 13.71 5.59 -4.60
C GLU A 182 14.09 6.52 -5.77
N ALA A 183 13.34 7.62 -5.97
CA ALA A 183 13.59 8.56 -7.07
C ALA A 183 13.99 9.97 -6.62
N ILE A 184 14.19 10.19 -5.31
CA ILE A 184 14.53 11.51 -4.75
C ILE A 184 16.04 11.72 -4.76
N ASN A 185 16.50 12.79 -5.45
CA ASN A 185 17.90 13.09 -5.63
C ASN A 185 18.37 14.38 -4.90
N ILE A 186 17.52 14.90 -4.00
CA ILE A 186 17.81 16.08 -3.15
C ILE A 186 17.65 15.69 -1.69
N ARG A 187 17.96 16.61 -0.77
CA ARG A 187 17.76 16.37 0.65
C ARG A 187 16.28 16.09 0.92
N TYR A 188 16.00 15.04 1.68
CA TYR A 188 14.62 14.54 1.90
C TYR A 188 13.73 15.57 2.60
N GLU A 189 14.26 16.31 3.57
CA GLU A 189 13.52 17.38 4.24
C GLU A 189 13.12 18.48 3.25
N ASP A 190 14.01 18.87 2.33
CA ASP A 190 13.71 19.89 1.32
C ASP A 190 12.63 19.42 0.34
N PHE A 191 12.66 18.12 -0.04
CA PHE A 191 11.63 17.52 -0.88
C PHE A 191 10.26 17.49 -0.18
N ILE A 192 10.22 17.04 1.07
CA ILE A 192 9.00 17.00 1.89
C ILE A 192 8.44 18.40 2.09
N MET A 193 9.29 19.39 2.38
CA MET A 193 8.84 20.79 2.52
C MET A 193 8.31 21.37 1.21
N SER A 194 8.85 20.95 0.06
CA SER A 194 8.30 21.36 -1.23
C SER A 194 6.88 20.83 -1.44
N ILE A 195 6.60 19.60 -1.01
CA ILE A 195 5.26 19.02 -1.04
C ILE A 195 4.33 19.76 -0.06
N GLU A 196 4.76 19.99 1.19
CA GLU A 196 3.96 20.68 2.18
C GLU A 196 3.62 22.10 1.74
N ASN A 197 4.57 22.87 1.24
CA ASN A 197 4.35 24.23 0.75
C ASN A 197 3.35 24.30 -0.42
N GLU A 198 3.31 23.28 -1.30
CA GLU A 198 2.43 23.25 -2.46
C GLU A 198 1.05 22.67 -2.12
N TYR A 199 0.99 21.59 -1.33
CA TYR A 199 -0.23 20.79 -1.16
C TYR A 199 -0.83 20.84 0.25
N HIS A 200 -0.07 21.30 1.25
CA HIS A 200 -0.53 21.53 2.63
C HIS A 200 -0.99 20.27 3.37
N ASN A 201 -0.40 19.10 3.08
CA ASN A 201 -0.69 17.86 3.78
C ASN A 201 -0.41 17.96 5.29
N ASP A 202 -1.25 17.35 6.12
CA ASP A 202 -1.09 17.38 7.58
C ASP A 202 0.08 16.51 8.04
N ILE A 203 0.27 15.36 7.39
CA ILE A 203 1.34 14.40 7.67
C ILE A 203 1.92 13.90 6.35
N ILE A 204 3.25 13.95 6.21
CA ILE A 204 3.97 13.40 5.06
C ILE A 204 4.98 12.38 5.59
N VAL A 205 4.92 11.14 5.09
CA VAL A 205 5.83 10.05 5.48
C VAL A 205 6.61 9.57 4.25
N LEU A 206 7.93 9.64 4.34
CA LEU A 206 8.87 9.12 3.36
C LEU A 206 9.45 7.79 3.85
N GLY A 207 9.15 6.69 3.15
CA GLY A 207 9.78 5.40 3.36
C GLY A 207 11.18 5.38 2.76
N MET A 208 12.20 4.99 3.55
CA MET A 208 13.61 5.00 3.15
C MET A 208 14.24 3.59 3.22
N GLY A 209 13.43 2.57 3.04
CA GLY A 209 13.85 1.17 3.05
C GLY A 209 14.64 0.80 4.32
N LYS A 210 15.87 0.34 4.17
CA LYS A 210 16.75 -0.03 5.30
C LYS A 210 17.12 1.12 6.24
N ASN A 211 16.92 2.35 5.81
CA ASN A 211 17.19 3.55 6.61
C ASN A 211 15.99 3.96 7.46
N GLY A 212 14.88 3.22 7.38
CA GLY A 212 13.65 3.50 8.14
C GLY A 212 12.71 4.45 7.42
N SER A 213 12.23 5.49 8.11
CA SER A 213 11.30 6.46 7.57
C SER A 213 11.51 7.85 8.15
N LEU A 214 11.21 8.87 7.36
CA LEU A 214 11.21 10.28 7.75
C LEU A 214 9.77 10.80 7.66
N MET A 215 9.26 11.40 8.72
CA MET A 215 7.91 11.96 8.76
C MET A 215 7.97 13.45 9.11
N TYR A 216 7.17 14.24 8.42
CA TYR A 216 6.86 15.62 8.81
C TYR A 216 5.42 15.70 9.33
N VAL A 217 5.24 16.39 10.44
CA VAL A 217 3.92 16.65 11.06
C VAL A 217 3.70 18.16 11.07
N LYS A 218 2.75 18.63 10.28
CA LYS A 218 2.48 20.05 10.06
C LYS A 218 2.06 20.79 11.34
N GLU A 219 1.18 20.21 12.15
CA GLU A 219 0.70 20.81 13.39
C GLU A 219 1.84 21.10 14.38
N GLU A 220 2.89 20.28 14.36
CA GLU A 220 4.05 20.39 15.23
C GLU A 220 5.22 21.16 14.58
N ASP A 221 5.14 21.41 13.26
CA ASP A 221 6.23 21.93 12.41
C ASP A 221 7.54 21.17 12.66
N LYS A 222 7.48 19.83 12.59
CA LYS A 222 8.58 18.98 13.04
C LYS A 222 8.79 17.73 12.20
N PHE A 223 10.07 17.43 12.00
CA PHE A 223 10.51 16.16 11.41
C PHE A 223 10.80 15.10 12.47
N TYR A 224 10.42 13.86 12.17
CA TYR A 224 10.72 12.67 12.95
C TYR A 224 11.37 11.62 12.07
N HIS A 225 12.54 11.13 12.48
CA HIS A 225 13.20 9.99 11.86
C HIS A 225 13.00 8.76 12.74
N VAL A 226 12.43 7.70 12.17
CA VAL A 226 12.29 6.39 12.82
C VAL A 226 13.15 5.39 12.05
N PRO A 227 14.25 4.89 12.64
CA PRO A 227 15.12 3.93 11.97
C PRO A 227 14.41 2.59 11.76
N ALA A 228 14.82 1.85 10.72
CA ALA A 228 14.35 0.48 10.51
C ALA A 228 14.75 -0.41 11.69
N VAL A 229 13.89 -1.36 12.04
CA VAL A 229 14.11 -2.29 13.16
C VAL A 229 14.34 -3.70 12.60
N ASP A 230 15.42 -4.34 13.03
CA ASP A 230 15.67 -5.75 12.69
C ASP A 230 14.88 -6.67 13.64
N VAL A 231 13.79 -7.24 13.15
CA VAL A 231 12.95 -8.17 13.93
C VAL A 231 13.18 -9.63 13.55
N GLY A 232 13.95 -9.90 12.48
CA GLY A 232 14.23 -11.24 11.99
C GLY A 232 14.85 -11.27 10.60
N GLN A 233 15.05 -12.47 10.06
CA GLN A 233 15.66 -12.64 8.74
C GLN A 233 14.76 -12.05 7.64
N ILE A 234 15.30 -11.13 6.84
CA ILE A 234 14.62 -10.58 5.68
C ILE A 234 14.50 -11.65 4.59
N VAL A 235 13.27 -11.91 4.16
CA VAL A 235 12.96 -12.87 3.09
C VAL A 235 12.56 -12.14 1.79
N ASN A 236 11.72 -11.10 1.91
CA ASN A 236 11.22 -10.36 0.74
C ASN A 236 10.72 -8.97 1.17
N THR A 237 11.11 -7.93 0.43
CA THR A 237 10.71 -6.54 0.71
C THR A 237 9.43 -6.09 -0.02
N VAL A 238 8.82 -6.94 -0.85
CA VAL A 238 7.56 -6.63 -1.54
C VAL A 238 6.45 -6.38 -0.53
N GLY A 239 5.73 -5.26 -0.67
CA GLY A 239 4.66 -4.84 0.23
C GLY A 239 5.13 -4.25 1.57
N ALA A 240 6.43 -3.93 1.73
CA ALA A 240 6.94 -3.24 2.92
C ALA A 240 6.33 -1.83 3.06
N GLY A 241 6.19 -1.10 1.94
CA GLY A 241 5.52 0.21 1.89
C GLY A 241 4.05 0.10 2.30
N ASP A 242 3.30 -0.84 1.70
CA ASP A 242 1.90 -1.10 2.05
C ASP A 242 1.73 -1.45 3.54
N ALA A 243 2.68 -2.22 4.10
CA ALA A 243 2.67 -2.59 5.51
C ALA A 243 3.00 -1.40 6.43
N LEU A 244 3.96 -0.55 6.06
CA LEU A 244 4.26 0.70 6.77
C LEU A 244 3.05 1.62 6.77
N PHE A 245 2.47 1.85 5.59
CA PHE A 245 1.27 2.65 5.41
C PHE A 245 0.11 2.12 6.26
N SER A 246 -0.21 0.84 6.14
CA SER A 246 -1.32 0.21 6.87
C SER A 246 -1.13 0.27 8.39
N GLY A 247 0.09 -0.01 8.87
CA GLY A 247 0.43 0.09 10.29
C GLY A 247 0.23 1.51 10.82
N PHE A 248 0.67 2.53 10.06
CA PHE A 248 0.46 3.92 10.44
C PHE A 248 -1.03 4.28 10.51
N ILE A 249 -1.80 3.94 9.47
CA ILE A 249 -3.23 4.21 9.39
C ILE A 249 -3.98 3.54 10.54
N HIS A 250 -3.67 2.28 10.88
CA HIS A 250 -4.27 1.56 12.00
C HIS A 250 -4.11 2.30 13.32
N TYR A 251 -2.88 2.64 13.70
CA TYR A 251 -2.62 3.27 14.99
C TYR A 251 -3.09 4.72 15.04
N TYR A 252 -2.92 5.47 13.95
CA TYR A 252 -3.41 6.83 13.85
C TYR A 252 -4.95 6.91 13.96
N ALA A 253 -5.68 6.01 13.29
CA ALA A 253 -7.13 5.93 13.39
C ALA A 253 -7.64 5.59 14.80
N LYS A 254 -6.80 4.97 15.63
CA LYS A 254 -7.07 4.70 17.05
C LYS A 254 -6.73 5.88 17.96
N GLY A 255 -6.30 7.02 17.42
CA GLY A 255 -5.93 8.21 18.18
C GLY A 255 -4.53 8.17 18.80
N VAL A 256 -3.67 7.24 18.34
CA VAL A 256 -2.26 7.24 18.74
C VAL A 256 -1.56 8.42 18.04
N ASN A 257 -0.68 9.14 18.75
CA ASN A 257 0.03 10.28 18.17
C ASN A 257 0.90 9.86 16.94
N PRO A 258 1.23 10.79 16.02
CA PRO A 258 1.93 10.46 14.79
C PRO A 258 3.26 9.72 14.97
N LEU A 259 4.08 10.14 15.94
CA LEU A 259 5.39 9.52 16.18
C LEU A 259 5.26 8.07 16.65
N GLU A 260 4.38 7.81 17.59
CA GLU A 260 4.15 6.44 18.11
C GLU A 260 3.49 5.56 17.04
N SER A 261 2.59 6.14 16.23
CA SER A 261 2.00 5.45 15.07
C SER A 261 3.08 5.04 14.07
N LEU A 262 4.05 5.91 13.78
CA LEU A 262 5.15 5.60 12.86
C LEU A 262 6.11 4.54 13.42
N LYS A 263 6.43 4.57 14.72
CA LYS A 263 7.26 3.54 15.38
C LYS A 263 6.61 2.15 15.25
N LYS A 264 5.32 2.05 15.56
CA LYS A 264 4.56 0.81 15.46
C LYS A 264 4.41 0.37 13.99
N ALA A 265 4.17 1.30 13.08
CA ALA A 265 4.13 1.03 11.64
C ALA A 265 5.47 0.48 11.11
N THR A 266 6.59 1.01 11.59
CA THR A 266 7.93 0.49 11.27
C THR A 266 8.08 -0.97 11.69
N LEU A 267 7.55 -1.36 12.85
CA LEU A 267 7.55 -2.76 13.30
C LEU A 267 6.63 -3.64 12.44
N VAL A 268 5.48 -3.12 11.99
CA VAL A 268 4.59 -3.84 11.06
C VAL A 268 5.33 -4.14 9.75
N ALA A 269 6.00 -3.14 9.17
CA ALA A 269 6.79 -3.30 7.95
C ALA A 269 7.96 -4.28 8.15
N SER A 270 8.71 -4.12 9.26
CA SER A 270 9.85 -4.98 9.59
C SER A 270 9.45 -6.44 9.82
N TYR A 271 8.31 -6.69 10.45
CA TYR A 271 7.78 -8.04 10.62
C TYR A 271 7.35 -8.64 9.28
N LYS A 272 6.65 -7.85 8.45
CA LYS A 272 6.14 -8.29 7.16
C LYS A 272 7.24 -8.77 6.21
N ILE A 273 8.39 -8.11 6.13
CA ILE A 273 9.50 -8.47 5.23
C ILE A 273 10.20 -9.78 5.61
N CYS A 274 9.90 -10.36 6.76
CA CYS A 274 10.32 -11.71 7.13
C CYS A 274 9.53 -12.83 6.42
N TYR A 275 8.54 -12.48 5.58
CA TYR A 275 7.69 -13.42 4.85
C TYR A 275 7.71 -13.15 3.35
N ASN A 276 7.43 -14.18 2.54
CA ASN A 276 7.45 -14.08 1.09
C ASN A 276 6.08 -13.68 0.52
N GLY A 277 6.05 -12.65 -0.35
CA GLY A 277 4.85 -12.15 -1.04
C GLY A 277 4.28 -10.87 -0.44
N GLY A 278 3.58 -10.05 -1.24
CA GLY A 278 3.06 -8.73 -0.85
C GLY A 278 2.00 -8.78 0.25
N SER A 279 1.10 -9.75 0.18
CA SER A 279 -0.08 -9.88 1.04
C SER A 279 0.09 -10.88 2.20
N VAL A 280 1.25 -11.51 2.35
CA VAL A 280 1.50 -12.55 3.37
C VAL A 280 2.35 -12.02 4.52
N GLY A 281 2.14 -12.57 5.74
CA GLY A 281 2.98 -12.27 6.89
C GLY A 281 2.64 -10.98 7.62
N HIS A 282 1.43 -10.46 7.47
CA HIS A 282 1.00 -9.32 8.29
C HIS A 282 0.81 -9.73 9.75
N PRO A 283 1.35 -8.96 10.71
CA PRO A 283 1.24 -9.25 12.14
C PRO A 283 -0.17 -8.94 12.67
N THR A 284 -0.50 -9.51 13.81
CA THR A 284 -1.61 -9.03 14.63
C THR A 284 -1.15 -7.87 15.52
N GLU A 285 -2.11 -7.08 16.03
CA GLU A 285 -1.80 -6.00 16.98
C GLU A 285 -1.00 -6.50 18.19
N ASN A 286 -1.36 -7.65 18.76
CA ASN A 286 -0.64 -8.22 19.89
C ASN A 286 0.84 -8.52 19.62
N ILE A 287 1.15 -8.97 18.39
CA ILE A 287 2.54 -9.18 17.98
C ILE A 287 3.29 -7.84 17.96
N ILE A 288 2.68 -6.79 17.42
CA ILE A 288 3.29 -5.46 17.35
C ILE A 288 3.49 -4.87 18.74
N GLU A 289 2.53 -4.98 19.65
CA GLU A 289 2.69 -4.51 21.03
C GLU A 289 3.85 -5.24 21.75
N GLY A 290 3.99 -6.54 21.53
CA GLY A 290 5.14 -7.31 22.04
C GLY A 290 6.48 -6.83 21.46
N LEU A 291 6.55 -6.56 20.17
CA LEU A 291 7.75 -6.00 19.53
C LEU A 291 8.01 -4.56 19.98
N TYR A 292 6.98 -3.74 20.13
CA TYR A 292 7.10 -2.37 20.59
C TYR A 292 7.77 -2.30 21.97
N ASN A 293 7.30 -3.11 22.93
CA ASN A 293 7.90 -3.19 24.26
C ASN A 293 9.34 -3.70 24.28
N LYS A 294 9.76 -4.40 23.22
CA LYS A 294 11.14 -4.92 23.09
C LYS A 294 12.11 -3.89 22.51
N TYR A 295 11.64 -3.05 21.61
CA TYR A 295 12.52 -2.19 20.80
C TYR A 295 12.42 -0.70 21.15
N TYR A 296 11.35 -0.26 21.81
CA TYR A 296 11.11 1.09 22.28
C TYR A 296 10.78 1.15 23.78
#